data_2a3a3e5f34a575aa5680d578ccc82c58
#
_entry.id   2a3a3e5f34a575aa5680d578ccc82c58
#
_cell.length_a   1.000
_cell.length_b   1.000
_cell.length_c   1.000
_cell.angle_alpha   90.00
_cell.angle_beta   90.00
_cell.angle_gamma   90.00
#
_symmetry.space_group_name_H-M   'P 1'
#
loop_
_entity.id
_entity.type
_entity.pdbx_description
1 polymer ?
#
loop_
_entity_poly.entity_id
_entity_poly.type
_entity_poly.pdbx_seq_one_letter_code
_entity_poly.pdbx_strand_id
1 'polypeptide(L)' 'MADNETNKTAGSDKRKQSLYFPEAMLQEIKDEAARLDRSLSWVVQRAWKMARLEIKKIPSVNDISDDEDEAATT' A
#
# COMPACT_ATOMS: atom_id res chain seq x y z
N MET A 1 12.38 -20.06 -11.89
CA MET A 1 12.25 -19.66 -11.38
C MET A 1 12.06 -19.42 -11.04
N ALA A 2 12.00 -19.18 -11.16
CA ALA A 2 11.88 -18.65 -10.58
C ALA A 2 11.65 -18.27 -10.36
N ASP A 3 11.55 -18.02 -10.47
CA ASP A 3 11.42 -17.41 -10.12
C ASP A 3 11.48 -17.08 -9.90
N ASN A 4 11.65 -16.94 -10.15
CA ASN A 4 11.80 -16.35 -9.84
C ASN A 4 12.03 -16.07 -9.69
N GLU A 5 12.05 -15.79 -9.97
CA GLU A 5 12.31 -15.27 -9.69
C GLU A 5 12.77 -14.94 -9.47
N THR A 6 13.00 -14.83 -9.82
CA THR A 6 13.40 -14.34 -9.50
C THR A 6 13.90 -13.88 -9.35
N ASN A 7 14.17 -13.50 -9.46
CA ASN A 7 14.57 -12.89 -9.21
C ASN A 7 15.15 -12.43 -9.10
N LYS A 8 15.53 -12.13 -8.92
CA LYS A 8 15.89 -11.60 -8.71
C LYS A 8 16.29 -10.66 -8.90
N THR A 9 16.39 -10.53 -9.16
CA THR A 9 16.94 -9.46 -9.45
C THR A 9 16.67 -8.32 -8.73
N ALA A 10 17.38 -7.46 -8.84
CA ALA A 10 17.27 -6.31 -8.16
C ALA A 10 15.92 -5.91 -8.05
N GLY A 11 15.55 -5.39 -7.14
CA GLY A 11 14.25 -4.89 -7.01
C GLY A 11 13.19 -5.86 -7.31
N SER A 12 13.60 -6.95 -7.80
CA SER A 12 12.59 -7.88 -8.13
C SER A 12 12.36 -8.81 -6.96
N ASP A 13 13.03 -8.58 -5.88
CA ASP A 13 12.87 -9.40 -4.73
C ASP A 13 11.54 -9.09 -4.09
N LYS A 14 10.57 -9.92 -4.25
CA LYS A 14 9.24 -9.69 -3.73
C LYS A 14 9.02 -10.42 -2.42
N ARG A 15 8.35 -9.77 -1.52
CA ARG A 15 8.04 -10.35 -0.25
C ARG A 15 6.54 -10.36 -0.05
N LYS A 16 6.06 -11.35 0.64
CA LYS A 16 4.65 -11.46 0.89
C LYS A 16 4.36 -10.83 2.24
N GLN A 17 3.30 -10.08 2.31
CA GLN A 17 2.90 -9.41 3.53
C GLN A 17 1.38 -9.44 3.62
N SER A 18 0.86 -9.88 4.76
CA SER A 18 -0.59 -9.89 4.94
C SER A 18 -1.04 -8.55 5.49
N LEU A 19 -2.08 -8.02 4.95
CA LEU A 19 -2.60 -6.74 5.38
C LEU A 19 -4.09 -6.86 5.65
N TYR A 20 -4.56 -6.04 6.56
CA TYR A 20 -5.98 -5.99 6.84
C TYR A 20 -6.53 -4.65 6.40
N PHE A 21 -7.71 -4.64 5.84
CA PHE A 21 -8.37 -3.43 5.40
C PHE A 21 -9.78 -3.41 5.93
N PRO A 22 -10.34 -2.23 6.14
CA PRO A 22 -11.77 -2.14 6.46
C PRO A 22 -12.53 -2.79 5.32
N GLU A 23 -13.62 -3.45 5.65
CA GLU A 23 -14.36 -4.20 4.66
C GLU A 23 -14.75 -3.39 3.44
N ALA A 24 -15.25 -2.20 3.63
CA ALA A 24 -15.68 -1.38 2.50
C ALA A 24 -14.50 -0.99 1.62
N MET A 25 -13.37 -0.71 2.23
CA MET A 25 -12.18 -0.35 1.47
C MET A 25 -11.69 -1.55 0.66
N LEU A 26 -11.69 -2.71 1.26
CA LEU A 26 -11.24 -3.89 0.56
C LEU A 26 -12.13 -4.18 -0.63
N GLN A 27 -13.44 -4.02 -0.45
CA GLN A 27 -14.37 -4.28 -1.53
C GLN A 27 -14.12 -3.30 -2.68
N GLU A 28 -13.86 -2.06 -2.34
CA GLU A 28 -13.60 -1.06 -3.36
C GLU A 28 -12.33 -1.39 -4.13
N ILE A 29 -11.30 -1.87 -3.43
CA ILE A 29 -10.06 -2.25 -4.09
C ILE A 29 -10.30 -3.42 -5.02
N LYS A 30 -11.12 -4.38 -4.57
CA LYS A 30 -11.40 -5.54 -5.39
C LYS A 30 -12.16 -5.14 -6.65
N ASP A 31 -13.09 -4.21 -6.51
CA ASP A 31 -13.87 -3.77 -7.65
C ASP A 31 -12.97 -3.08 -8.68
N GLU A 32 -12.03 -2.28 -8.20
CA GLU A 32 -11.13 -1.61 -9.13
C GLU A 32 -10.17 -2.59 -9.79
N ALA A 33 -9.72 -3.57 -9.05
CA ALA A 33 -8.84 -4.58 -9.61
C ALA A 33 -9.57 -5.31 -10.74
N ALA A 34 -10.83 -5.63 -10.51
CA ALA A 34 -11.61 -6.31 -11.55
C ALA A 34 -11.84 -5.40 -12.73
N ARG A 35 -12.15 -4.13 -12.48
CA ARG A 35 -12.41 -3.20 -13.55
C ARG A 35 -11.17 -3.03 -14.45
N LEU A 36 -10.00 -3.04 -13.83
CA LEU A 36 -8.77 -2.84 -14.57
C LEU A 36 -8.09 -4.14 -15.01
N ASP A 37 -8.71 -5.27 -14.63
CA ASP A 37 -8.16 -6.58 -14.95
C ASP A 37 -6.75 -6.71 -14.37
N ARG A 38 -6.58 -6.28 -13.14
CA ARG A 38 -5.30 -6.36 -12.46
C ARG A 38 -5.47 -7.05 -11.12
N SER A 39 -4.35 -7.45 -10.51
CA SER A 39 -4.43 -8.10 -9.22
C SER A 39 -4.64 -7.09 -8.12
N LEU A 40 -5.07 -7.54 -6.96
CA LEU A 40 -5.22 -6.68 -5.82
C LEU A 40 -3.86 -6.07 -5.47
N SER A 41 -2.82 -6.88 -5.54
CA SER A 41 -1.49 -6.41 -5.24
C SER A 41 -1.09 -5.25 -6.17
N TRP A 42 -1.44 -5.38 -7.43
CA TRP A 42 -1.11 -4.33 -8.40
C TRP A 42 -1.80 -3.02 -8.02
N VAL A 43 -3.08 -3.11 -7.65
CA VAL A 43 -3.84 -1.92 -7.31
C VAL A 43 -3.26 -1.25 -6.06
N VAL A 44 -2.94 -2.04 -5.04
CA VAL A 44 -2.40 -1.51 -3.81
C VAL A 44 -1.02 -0.88 -4.05
N GLN A 45 -0.20 -1.53 -4.84
CA GLN A 45 1.11 -0.99 -5.15
C GLN A 45 1.00 0.30 -5.94
N ARG A 46 0.02 0.35 -6.84
CA ARG A 46 -0.18 1.56 -7.62
C ARG A 46 -0.62 2.69 -6.71
N ALA A 47 -1.50 2.38 -5.77
CA ALA A 47 -1.98 3.39 -4.82
C ALA A 47 -0.81 3.93 -3.99
N TRP A 48 0.09 3.04 -3.57
CA TRP A 48 1.24 3.46 -2.80
C TRP A 48 2.12 4.39 -3.65
N LYS A 49 2.36 4.03 -4.88
CA LYS A 49 3.19 4.83 -5.75
C LYS A 49 2.59 6.21 -5.96
N MET A 50 1.28 6.27 -6.04
CA MET A 50 0.62 7.55 -6.26
C MET A 50 0.58 8.39 -4.99
N ALA A 51 0.44 7.77 -3.86
CA ALA A 51 0.28 8.51 -2.61
C ALA A 51 1.55 8.63 -1.77
N ARG A 52 2.61 7.97 -2.17
CA ARG A 52 3.78 7.86 -1.30
C ARG A 52 4.34 9.19 -0.84
N LEU A 53 4.38 10.17 -1.70
CA LEU A 53 4.95 11.45 -1.30
C LEU A 53 4.05 12.17 -0.30
N GLU A 54 2.76 12.00 -0.45
CA GLU A 54 1.84 12.63 0.49
C GLU A 54 1.94 11.93 1.84
N ILE A 55 2.08 10.63 1.82
CA ILE A 55 2.20 9.89 3.05
C ILE A 55 3.48 10.25 3.77
N LYS A 56 4.56 10.47 3.01
CA LYS A 56 5.83 10.80 3.64
C LYS A 56 5.83 12.18 4.27
N LYS A 57 4.83 12.99 3.97
CA LYS A 57 4.75 14.31 4.58
C LYS A 57 4.08 14.23 5.95
N ILE A 58 3.47 13.11 6.27
CA ILE A 58 2.81 12.95 7.55
C ILE A 58 3.91 12.81 8.60
N PRO A 59 3.91 13.63 9.65
CA PRO A 59 4.96 13.55 10.65
C PRO A 59 4.97 12.22 11.36
N SER A 60 6.13 11.78 11.78
CA SER A 60 6.21 10.51 12.47
C SER A 60 5.67 10.70 13.87
N VAL A 61 5.41 9.63 14.56
CA VAL A 61 4.87 9.73 15.90
C VAL A 61 5.84 10.43 16.81
N ASN A 62 7.12 10.44 16.49
CA ASN A 62 8.08 11.12 17.33
C ASN A 62 8.14 12.61 17.02
N ASP A 63 7.60 13.01 15.89
CA ASP A 63 7.62 14.41 15.50
C ASP A 63 6.26 15.05 15.69
N ILE A 64 5.25 14.27 15.94
CA ILE A 64 3.92 14.81 16.00
C ILE A 64 3.61 15.40 17.32
N SER A 65 3.06 16.55 17.35
CA SER A 65 2.63 17.11 18.57
C SER A 65 1.33 16.47 18.88
N ASP A 66 1.00 16.42 20.08
CA ASP A 66 -0.13 15.71 20.47
C ASP A 66 -1.37 16.05 19.75
N ASP A 67 -1.57 17.23 19.42
CA ASP A 67 -2.80 17.53 18.80
C ASP A 67 -2.89 16.94 17.46
N GLU A 68 -1.83 16.67 16.83
CA GLU A 68 -1.90 16.13 15.54
C GLU A 68 -2.48 14.80 15.53
N ASP A 69 -2.35 14.14 16.58
CA ASP A 69 -2.85 12.88 16.64
C ASP A 69 -4.17 12.70 16.20
N GLU A 70 -5.03 13.44 16.65
CA GLU A 70 -6.31 13.21 16.29
C GLU A 70 -6.51 13.37 14.91
N ALA A 71 -5.89 14.27 14.34
CA ALA A 71 -6.07 14.50 12.94
C ALA A 71 -5.69 13.25 12.24
N ALA A 72 -4.67 12.67 12.68
CA ALA A 72 -4.18 11.54 11.99
C ALA A 72 -5.10 10.39 12.13
N THR A 73 -5.78 10.33 13.18
CA THR A 73 -6.59 9.19 13.38
C THR A 73 -7.81 9.20 12.60
N THR A 74 -8.15 10.24 12.05
CA THR A 74 -9.40 10.24 11.33
C THR A 74 -9.34 9.56 10.05
#